data_2f19e0fb1b96849b98e5a168202922d6
#
_entry.id   2f19e0fb1b96849b98e5a168202922d6
#
_cell.length_a   1.000
_cell.length_b   1.000
_cell.length_c   1.000
_cell.angle_alpha   90.00
_cell.angle_beta   90.00
_cell.angle_gamma   90.00
#
_symmetry.space_group_name_H-M   'P 1'
#
loop_
_entity.id
_entity.type
_entity.pdbx_description
1 polymer ?
#
loop_
_entity_poly.entity_id
_entity_poly.type
_entity_poly.pdbx_seq_one_letter_code
_entity_poly.pdbx_strand_id
1 'polypeptide(L)'
;MKYLKLAVFSIGSLFLLITCIGLLFPSQVTVIRSASFNQPVDSVYAMLHNIQNWQKWLFDSTHPVQLLTPNSSGPGAAVQIGSSRITITHDSAYYIESTWHGSRSNDQICGWQLTQDSNTPGTLVKWHYTQHLDWYPWERVGAVLNEKILGPSMDSSFAHLKKYFETE
;
A
#
# COMPACT_ATOMS: atom_id res chain seq x y z
N MET A 1 -41.97 15.22 -23.05
CA MET A 1 -41.09 16.18 -22.37
C MET A 1 -41.19 16.16 -20.83
N LYS A 2 -42.35 15.99 -20.20
CA LYS A 2 -42.53 15.97 -18.74
C LYS A 2 -41.74 14.83 -18.08
N TYR A 3 -41.80 13.63 -18.64
CA TYR A 3 -41.10 12.45 -18.09
C TYR A 3 -39.57 12.57 -18.19
N LEU A 4 -39.05 13.19 -19.26
CA LEU A 4 -37.60 13.44 -19.40
C LEU A 4 -37.10 14.41 -18.33
N LYS A 5 -37.86 15.48 -18.05
CA LYS A 5 -37.52 16.44 -16.98
C LYS A 5 -37.53 15.78 -15.59
N LEU A 6 -38.52 14.92 -15.35
CA LEU A 6 -38.62 14.14 -14.11
C LEU A 6 -37.43 13.18 -13.95
N ALA A 7 -37.05 12.46 -15.02
CA ALA A 7 -35.90 11.55 -15.00
C ALA A 7 -34.58 12.28 -14.70
N VAL A 8 -34.34 13.40 -15.39
CA VAL A 8 -33.14 14.24 -15.18
C VAL A 8 -33.08 14.76 -13.74
N PHE A 9 -34.23 15.25 -13.21
CA PHE A 9 -34.29 15.73 -11.83
C PHE A 9 -34.06 14.64 -10.81
N SER A 10 -34.61 13.43 -11.03
CA SER A 10 -34.42 12.26 -10.17
C SER A 10 -32.95 11.81 -10.16
N ILE A 11 -32.30 11.75 -11.32
CA ILE A 11 -30.87 11.40 -11.42
C ILE A 11 -30.01 12.43 -10.72
N GLY A 12 -30.29 13.74 -10.93
CA GLY A 12 -29.57 14.83 -10.28
C GLY A 12 -29.72 14.81 -8.76
N SER A 13 -30.94 14.57 -8.26
CA SER A 13 -31.21 14.44 -6.83
C SER A 13 -30.50 13.23 -6.22
N LEU A 14 -30.52 12.08 -6.90
CA LEU A 14 -29.83 10.88 -6.45
C LEU A 14 -28.30 11.09 -6.42
N PHE A 15 -27.74 11.70 -7.46
CA PHE A 15 -26.33 12.04 -7.52
C PHE A 15 -25.91 12.97 -6.37
N LEU A 16 -26.69 14.00 -6.11
CA LEU A 16 -26.44 14.95 -5.02
C LEU A 16 -26.50 14.24 -3.67
N LEU A 17 -27.48 13.37 -3.44
CA LEU A 17 -27.61 12.59 -2.21
C LEU A 17 -26.40 11.67 -2.00
N ILE A 18 -25.98 10.94 -3.03
CA ILE A 18 -24.80 10.05 -2.97
C ILE A 18 -23.54 10.88 -2.73
N THR A 19 -23.41 12.07 -3.34
CA THR A 19 -22.28 12.96 -3.12
C THR A 19 -22.25 13.46 -1.67
N CYS A 20 -23.37 13.89 -1.12
CA CYS A 20 -23.46 14.30 0.28
C CYS A 20 -23.08 13.18 1.24
N ILE A 21 -23.55 11.95 0.98
CA ILE A 21 -23.14 10.77 1.76
C ILE A 21 -21.64 10.52 1.60
N GLY A 22 -21.11 10.58 0.38
CA GLY A 22 -19.69 10.37 0.11
C GLY A 22 -18.79 11.36 0.84
N LEU A 23 -19.20 12.60 0.99
CA LEU A 23 -18.45 13.64 1.73
C LEU A 23 -18.37 13.38 3.25
N LEU A 24 -19.21 12.54 3.80
CA LEU A 24 -19.13 12.11 5.21
C LEU A 24 -18.00 11.09 5.46
N PHE A 25 -17.51 10.42 4.40
CA PHE A 25 -16.38 9.49 4.52
C PHE A 25 -15.05 10.25 4.48
N PRO A 26 -13.99 9.72 5.15
CA PRO A 26 -12.67 10.36 5.15
C PRO A 26 -12.09 10.44 3.74
N SER A 27 -11.31 11.47 3.49
CA SER A 27 -10.58 11.67 2.22
C SER A 27 -9.27 10.86 2.14
N GLN A 28 -8.97 10.12 3.20
CA GLN A 28 -7.76 9.29 3.30
C GLN A 28 -8.11 8.00 4.03
N VAL A 29 -7.62 6.89 3.50
CA VAL A 29 -7.75 5.57 4.12
C VAL A 29 -6.36 5.02 4.38
N THR A 30 -6.14 4.55 5.62
CA THR A 30 -4.89 3.93 6.03
C THR A 30 -5.18 2.53 6.55
N VAL A 31 -4.52 1.54 5.95
CA VAL A 31 -4.52 0.15 6.42
C VAL A 31 -3.19 -0.11 7.10
N ILE A 32 -3.22 -0.68 8.30
CA ILE A 32 -2.01 -0.96 9.08
C ILE A 32 -1.99 -2.46 9.42
N ARG A 33 -0.83 -3.09 9.22
CA ARG A 33 -0.53 -4.44 9.66
C ARG A 33 0.83 -4.49 10.36
N SER A 34 1.00 -5.40 11.27
CA SER A 34 2.28 -5.61 11.96
C SER A 34 2.58 -7.09 12.11
N ALA A 35 3.87 -7.41 12.03
CA ALA A 35 4.35 -8.77 12.21
C ALA A 35 5.68 -8.74 12.99
N SER A 36 5.87 -9.75 13.85
CA SER A 36 7.12 -9.96 14.56
C SER A 36 7.95 -11.01 13.84
N PHE A 37 9.25 -10.77 13.78
CA PHE A 37 10.27 -11.63 13.17
C PHE A 37 11.32 -11.97 14.22
N ASN A 38 11.84 -13.19 14.19
CA ASN A 38 12.89 -13.65 15.12
C ASN A 38 14.29 -13.14 14.73
N GLN A 39 14.40 -12.45 13.59
CA GLN A 39 15.67 -11.93 13.06
C GLN A 39 15.99 -10.57 13.67
N PRO A 40 17.30 -10.24 13.77
CA PRO A 40 17.75 -8.91 14.16
C PRO A 40 17.19 -7.82 13.21
N VAL A 41 17.01 -6.61 13.74
CA VAL A 41 16.43 -5.49 12.98
C VAL A 41 17.24 -5.15 11.73
N ASP A 42 18.56 -5.26 11.77
CA ASP A 42 19.44 -5.00 10.63
C ASP A 42 19.20 -5.99 9.48
N SER A 43 18.97 -7.26 9.78
CA SER A 43 18.70 -8.29 8.77
C SER A 43 17.36 -8.07 8.09
N VAL A 44 16.33 -7.74 8.87
CA VAL A 44 15.01 -7.41 8.31
C VAL A 44 15.05 -6.11 7.51
N TYR A 45 15.76 -5.10 8.02
CA TYR A 45 15.94 -3.83 7.32
C TYR A 45 16.67 -4.02 5.99
N ALA A 46 17.77 -4.78 5.94
CA ALA A 46 18.50 -5.05 4.71
C ALA A 46 17.63 -5.71 3.63
N MET A 47 16.64 -6.53 4.04
CA MET A 47 15.69 -7.15 3.12
C MET A 47 14.69 -6.14 2.56
N LEU A 48 14.19 -5.23 3.39
CA LEU A 48 13.21 -4.21 3.01
C LEU A 48 13.86 -3.01 2.29
N HIS A 49 15.08 -2.63 2.68
CA HIS A 49 15.82 -1.50 2.14
C HIS A 49 16.15 -1.65 0.64
N ASN A 50 16.37 -2.88 0.16
CA ASN A 50 16.65 -3.14 -1.24
C ASN A 50 15.38 -3.54 -1.99
N ILE A 51 14.92 -2.65 -2.88
CA ILE A 51 13.67 -2.80 -3.63
C ILE A 51 13.67 -4.04 -4.56
N GLN A 52 14.83 -4.54 -4.99
CA GLN A 52 14.94 -5.77 -5.78
C GLN A 52 14.56 -7.02 -4.96
N ASN A 53 14.80 -7.00 -3.64
CA ASN A 53 14.43 -8.10 -2.76
C ASN A 53 12.92 -8.24 -2.57
N TRP A 54 12.15 -7.18 -2.88
CA TRP A 54 10.69 -7.21 -2.73
C TRP A 54 10.03 -8.26 -3.61
N GLN A 55 10.65 -8.65 -4.74
CA GLN A 55 10.17 -9.74 -5.56
C GLN A 55 10.13 -11.09 -4.82
N LYS A 56 10.97 -11.28 -3.80
CA LYS A 56 11.09 -12.54 -3.07
C LYS A 56 9.93 -12.79 -2.10
N TRP A 57 9.26 -11.73 -1.66
CA TRP A 57 8.25 -11.83 -0.60
C TRP A 57 6.99 -10.99 -0.83
N LEU A 58 7.09 -9.86 -1.53
CA LEU A 58 5.97 -8.93 -1.69
C LEU A 58 5.17 -9.22 -2.97
N PHE A 59 5.85 -9.70 -4.01
CA PHE A 59 5.24 -9.94 -5.31
C PHE A 59 5.30 -11.41 -5.71
N ASP A 60 4.25 -11.85 -6.41
CA ASP A 60 4.27 -13.17 -7.02
C ASP A 60 5.28 -13.19 -8.20
N SER A 61 5.88 -14.34 -8.44
CA SER A 61 6.81 -14.60 -9.56
C SER A 61 6.24 -14.31 -10.95
N THR A 62 4.92 -14.15 -11.05
CA THR A 62 4.23 -13.79 -12.30
C THR A 62 4.46 -12.34 -12.74
N HIS A 63 4.91 -11.47 -11.82
CA HIS A 63 5.15 -10.04 -12.09
C HIS A 63 6.63 -9.71 -11.86
N PRO A 64 7.49 -9.81 -12.89
CA PRO A 64 8.90 -9.51 -12.74
C PRO A 64 9.11 -8.04 -12.35
N VAL A 65 10.00 -7.83 -11.38
CA VAL A 65 10.44 -6.49 -10.96
C VAL A 65 11.49 -5.99 -11.94
N GLN A 66 11.18 -4.90 -12.64
CA GLN A 66 12.12 -4.24 -13.55
C GLN A 66 12.68 -2.99 -12.87
N LEU A 67 13.98 -2.97 -12.62
CA LEU A 67 14.66 -1.80 -12.07
C LEU A 67 14.66 -0.65 -13.09
N LEU A 68 14.21 0.53 -12.66
CA LEU A 68 14.17 1.75 -13.49
C LEU A 68 15.36 2.69 -13.25
N THR A 69 16.07 2.48 -12.14
CA THR A 69 17.18 3.33 -11.70
C THR A 69 18.44 2.49 -11.48
N PRO A 70 19.65 3.06 -11.57
CA PRO A 70 20.88 2.33 -11.27
C PRO A 70 20.96 1.83 -9.83
N ASN A 71 20.31 2.53 -8.89
CA ASN A 71 20.30 2.20 -7.49
C ASN A 71 19.07 1.33 -7.16
N SER A 72 19.29 0.28 -6.38
CA SER A 72 18.22 -0.61 -5.87
C SER A 72 17.82 -0.29 -4.42
N SER A 73 18.40 0.73 -3.81
CA SER A 73 18.13 1.12 -2.43
C SER A 73 18.27 2.63 -2.25
N GLY A 74 17.66 3.13 -1.15
CA GLY A 74 17.65 4.54 -0.80
C GLY A 74 16.64 5.38 -1.58
N PRO A 75 16.47 6.65 -1.20
CA PRO A 75 15.54 7.55 -1.85
C PRO A 75 15.84 7.72 -3.34
N GLY A 76 14.80 7.64 -4.16
CA GLY A 76 14.88 7.68 -5.62
C GLY A 76 15.06 6.33 -6.31
N ALA A 77 15.35 5.24 -5.58
CA ALA A 77 15.33 3.90 -6.16
C ALA A 77 13.92 3.57 -6.66
N ALA A 78 13.80 3.14 -7.91
CA ALA A 78 12.51 2.92 -8.54
C ALA A 78 12.46 1.62 -9.34
N VAL A 79 11.31 0.97 -9.29
CA VAL A 79 11.00 -0.25 -10.07
C VAL A 79 9.66 -0.11 -10.78
N GLN A 80 9.54 -0.88 -11.87
CA GLN A 80 8.28 -1.12 -12.55
C GLN A 80 7.83 -2.54 -12.28
N ILE A 81 6.56 -2.68 -11.89
CA ILE A 81 5.91 -3.97 -11.64
C ILE A 81 4.55 -3.96 -12.33
N GLY A 82 4.44 -4.70 -13.42
CA GLY A 82 3.26 -4.62 -14.27
C GLY A 82 3.01 -3.20 -14.75
N SER A 83 1.85 -2.64 -14.41
CA SER A 83 1.48 -1.24 -14.74
C SER A 83 1.82 -0.23 -13.63
N SER A 84 2.37 -0.68 -12.51
CA SER A 84 2.65 0.19 -11.36
C SER A 84 4.13 0.54 -11.29
N ARG A 85 4.42 1.82 -11.05
CA ARG A 85 5.75 2.32 -10.73
C ARG A 85 5.86 2.54 -9.24
N ILE A 86 6.90 1.99 -8.62
CA ILE A 86 7.18 2.16 -7.20
C ILE A 86 8.49 2.90 -7.04
N THR A 87 8.50 3.92 -6.20
CA THR A 87 9.69 4.72 -5.93
C THR A 87 9.87 4.84 -4.41
N ILE A 88 11.07 4.54 -3.90
CA ILE A 88 11.41 4.82 -2.50
C ILE A 88 11.53 6.33 -2.33
N THR A 89 10.75 6.89 -1.44
CA THR A 89 10.71 8.33 -1.15
C THR A 89 11.51 8.69 0.10
N HIS A 90 11.53 7.77 1.07
CA HIS A 90 12.29 7.94 2.30
C HIS A 90 12.92 6.63 2.73
N ASP A 91 14.14 6.68 3.25
CA ASP A 91 14.88 5.52 3.73
C ASP A 91 15.92 5.96 4.77
N SER A 92 15.57 5.84 6.05
CA SER A 92 16.49 6.18 7.15
C SER A 92 15.99 5.62 8.48
N ALA A 93 16.92 5.33 9.38
CA ALA A 93 16.64 4.98 10.79
C ALA A 93 15.57 3.86 10.95
N TYR A 94 15.68 2.80 10.16
CA TYR A 94 14.73 1.67 10.15
C TYR A 94 13.30 2.04 9.75
N TYR A 95 13.15 3.15 9.00
CA TYR A 95 11.92 3.54 8.35
C TYR A 95 12.13 3.65 6.84
N ILE A 96 11.31 2.96 6.08
CA ILE A 96 11.32 2.97 4.62
C ILE A 96 9.93 3.39 4.16
N GLU A 97 9.87 4.37 3.26
CA GLU A 97 8.63 4.79 2.63
C GLU A 97 8.76 4.76 1.12
N SER A 98 7.71 4.37 0.45
CA SER A 98 7.63 4.32 -1.01
C SER A 98 6.30 4.84 -1.50
N THR A 99 6.33 5.49 -2.65
CA THR A 99 5.14 5.92 -3.38
C THR A 99 4.89 4.98 -4.54
N TRP A 100 3.65 4.55 -4.67
CA TRP A 100 3.17 3.62 -5.67
C TRP A 100 2.25 4.36 -6.64
N HIS A 101 2.66 4.49 -7.89
CA HIS A 101 1.88 5.09 -8.96
C HIS A 101 1.26 3.99 -9.81
N GLY A 102 -0.03 3.80 -9.70
CA GLY A 102 -0.80 2.89 -10.56
C GLY A 102 -1.29 3.60 -11.83
N SER A 103 -1.54 2.84 -12.90
CA SER A 103 -2.03 3.41 -14.17
C SER A 103 -3.43 4.04 -14.11
N ARG A 104 -4.21 3.76 -13.08
CA ARG A 104 -5.63 4.17 -12.95
C ARG A 104 -6.04 4.61 -11.54
N SER A 105 -5.11 4.74 -10.62
CA SER A 105 -5.42 5.07 -9.23
C SER A 105 -4.56 6.24 -8.74
N ASN A 106 -5.07 6.92 -7.71
CA ASN A 106 -4.31 7.91 -6.97
C ASN A 106 -3.06 7.29 -6.36
N ASP A 107 -2.05 8.10 -6.15
CA ASP A 107 -0.82 7.69 -5.51
C ASP A 107 -1.09 7.06 -4.15
N GLN A 108 -0.36 5.99 -3.89
CA GLN A 108 -0.45 5.24 -2.66
C GLN A 108 0.90 5.32 -1.94
N ILE A 109 0.86 5.58 -0.65
CA ILE A 109 2.05 5.65 0.19
C ILE A 109 2.11 4.37 1.02
N CYS A 110 3.21 3.64 0.86
CA CYS A 110 3.52 2.47 1.66
C CYS A 110 4.74 2.74 2.53
N GLY A 111 4.65 2.47 3.83
CA GLY A 111 5.79 2.62 4.71
C GLY A 111 5.93 1.46 5.68
N TRP A 112 7.19 1.12 5.97
CA TRP A 112 7.58 0.09 6.93
C TRP A 112 8.41 0.74 8.04
N GLN A 113 7.91 0.63 9.26
CA GLN A 113 8.63 1.02 10.46
C GLN A 113 9.11 -0.25 11.16
N LEU A 114 10.42 -0.35 11.36
CA LEU A 114 11.04 -1.44 12.09
C LEU A 114 11.43 -0.97 13.48
N THR A 115 11.12 -1.79 14.47
CA THR A 115 11.55 -1.57 15.86
C THR A 115 12.03 -2.88 16.45
N GLN A 116 13.02 -2.81 17.32
CA GLN A 116 13.42 -3.99 18.09
C GLN A 116 12.27 -4.37 19.03
N ASP A 117 11.88 -5.64 19.05
CA ASP A 117 10.86 -6.12 19.96
C ASP A 117 11.41 -6.05 21.41
N SER A 118 10.65 -5.42 22.29
CA SER A 118 11.07 -5.25 23.69
C SER A 118 11.04 -6.55 24.50
N ASN A 119 10.31 -7.56 24.01
CA ASN A 119 10.04 -8.80 24.73
C ASN A 119 10.84 -9.99 24.19
N THR A 120 11.34 -9.90 22.97
CA THR A 120 12.09 -10.95 22.29
C THR A 120 13.28 -10.36 21.55
N PRO A 121 14.38 -11.11 21.34
CA PRO A 121 15.50 -10.65 20.51
C PRO A 121 15.13 -10.62 19.02
N GLY A 122 14.00 -10.04 18.69
CA GLY A 122 13.41 -10.00 17.36
C GLY A 122 13.08 -8.60 16.88
N THR A 123 12.45 -8.52 15.73
CA THR A 123 12.04 -7.27 15.07
C THR A 123 10.55 -7.21 14.92
N LEU A 124 9.92 -6.13 15.36
CA LEU A 124 8.56 -5.79 15.05
C LEU A 124 8.56 -4.89 13.80
N VAL A 125 7.90 -5.34 12.74
CA VAL A 125 7.67 -4.55 11.52
C VAL A 125 6.24 -4.09 11.50
N LYS A 126 6.04 -2.78 11.43
CA LYS A 126 4.74 -2.14 11.22
C LYS A 126 4.67 -1.63 9.80
N TRP A 127 3.74 -2.13 9.02
CA TRP A 127 3.49 -1.73 7.65
C TRP A 127 2.21 -0.89 7.59
N HIS A 128 2.30 0.30 7.06
CA HIS A 128 1.15 1.12 6.74
C HIS A 128 1.02 1.33 5.24
N TYR A 129 -0.21 1.34 4.79
CA TYR A 129 -0.60 1.63 3.42
C TYR A 129 -1.62 2.75 3.46
N THR A 130 -1.34 3.87 2.82
CA THR A 130 -2.17 5.06 2.83
C THR A 130 -2.53 5.44 1.40
N GLN A 131 -3.81 5.66 1.17
CA GLN A 131 -4.35 6.14 -0.10
C GLN A 131 -5.15 7.41 0.13
N HIS A 132 -4.85 8.44 -0.65
CA HIS A 132 -5.67 9.63 -0.74
C HIS A 132 -6.80 9.39 -1.74
N LEU A 133 -8.00 9.85 -1.39
CA LEU A 133 -9.21 9.66 -2.18
C LEU A 133 -9.69 11.00 -2.70
N ASP A 134 -10.08 11.04 -3.96
CA ASP A 134 -10.73 12.20 -4.52
C ASP A 134 -12.13 12.41 -3.95
N TRP A 135 -12.79 13.47 -4.38
CA TRP A 135 -14.13 13.83 -3.91
C TRP A 135 -15.24 12.91 -4.45
N TYR A 136 -14.93 12.03 -5.41
CA TYR A 136 -15.91 11.15 -6.05
C TYR A 136 -16.53 10.18 -5.05
N PRO A 137 -17.88 10.12 -5.00
CA PRO A 137 -18.57 9.28 -4.02
C PRO A 137 -18.22 7.80 -4.12
N TRP A 138 -18.02 7.28 -5.33
CA TRP A 138 -17.68 5.87 -5.56
C TRP A 138 -16.28 5.50 -5.08
N GLU A 139 -15.31 6.42 -5.11
CA GLU A 139 -13.99 6.19 -4.54
C GLU A 139 -14.05 6.08 -3.03
N ARG A 140 -14.76 7.00 -2.40
CA ARG A 140 -14.89 7.02 -0.93
C ARG A 140 -15.65 5.82 -0.38
N VAL A 141 -16.72 5.41 -1.06
CA VAL A 141 -17.45 4.19 -0.68
C VAL A 141 -16.61 2.93 -0.93
N GLY A 142 -15.88 2.89 -2.07
CA GLY A 142 -14.99 1.77 -2.39
C GLY A 142 -13.83 1.61 -1.40
N ALA A 143 -13.34 2.70 -0.86
CA ALA A 143 -12.22 2.71 0.08
C ALA A 143 -12.53 2.02 1.42
N VAL A 144 -13.80 1.96 1.85
CA VAL A 144 -14.22 1.17 3.01
C VAL A 144 -13.90 -0.31 2.83
N LEU A 145 -13.83 -0.79 1.58
CA LEU A 145 -13.49 -2.17 1.26
C LEU A 145 -11.97 -2.41 1.21
N ASN A 146 -11.15 -1.36 1.18
CA ASN A 146 -9.69 -1.48 1.05
C ASN A 146 -9.08 -2.30 2.19
N GLU A 147 -9.55 -2.16 3.41
CA GLU A 147 -9.04 -2.97 4.53
C GLU A 147 -9.31 -4.47 4.31
N LYS A 148 -10.50 -4.82 3.78
CA LYS A 148 -10.87 -6.21 3.50
C LYS A 148 -10.09 -6.84 2.36
N ILE A 149 -9.57 -6.02 1.44
CA ILE A 149 -8.82 -6.48 0.27
C ILE A 149 -7.32 -6.44 0.56
N LEU A 150 -6.82 -5.30 1.05
CA LEU A 150 -5.39 -5.08 1.27
C LEU A 150 -4.87 -5.78 2.53
N GLY A 151 -5.68 -5.85 3.60
CA GLY A 151 -5.27 -6.51 4.84
C GLY A 151 -4.78 -7.94 4.63
N PRO A 152 -5.58 -8.84 4.04
CA PRO A 152 -5.15 -10.21 3.76
C PRO A 152 -3.94 -10.30 2.82
N SER A 153 -3.81 -9.38 1.86
CA SER A 153 -2.65 -9.32 0.97
C SER A 153 -1.37 -8.95 1.72
N MET A 154 -1.44 -7.96 2.62
CA MET A 154 -0.32 -7.56 3.49
C MET A 154 0.07 -8.70 4.44
N ASP A 155 -0.92 -9.39 5.03
CA ASP A 155 -0.68 -10.54 5.91
C ASP A 155 -0.01 -11.70 5.16
N SER A 156 -0.44 -11.98 3.93
CA SER A 156 0.18 -12.97 3.05
C SER A 156 1.64 -12.61 2.73
N SER A 157 1.91 -11.34 2.43
CA SER A 157 3.27 -10.86 2.17
C SER A 157 4.17 -11.01 3.39
N PHE A 158 3.68 -10.73 4.58
CA PHE A 158 4.41 -10.99 5.82
C PHE A 158 4.66 -12.49 6.06
N ALA A 159 3.71 -13.35 5.72
CA ALA A 159 3.90 -14.79 5.79
C ALA A 159 5.00 -15.27 4.82
N HIS A 160 5.04 -14.73 3.60
CA HIS A 160 6.12 -15.02 2.65
C HIS A 160 7.47 -14.54 3.15
N LEU A 161 7.54 -13.34 3.74
CA LEU A 161 8.77 -12.82 4.33
C LEU A 161 9.26 -13.67 5.50
N LYS A 162 8.37 -14.13 6.36
CA LYS A 162 8.71 -15.08 7.45
C LYS A 162 9.28 -16.38 6.90
N LYS A 163 8.60 -16.97 5.92
CA LYS A 163 9.05 -18.20 5.27
C LYS A 163 10.41 -18.02 4.62
N TYR A 164 10.69 -16.88 4.00
CA TYR A 164 12.00 -16.58 3.43
C TYR A 164 13.10 -16.66 4.49
N PHE A 165 12.90 -16.04 5.65
CA PHE A 165 13.87 -16.08 6.76
C PHE A 165 13.99 -17.44 7.46
N GLU A 166 13.03 -18.33 7.33
CA GLU A 166 13.10 -19.71 7.86
C GLU A 166 13.84 -20.66 6.92
N THR A 167 14.02 -20.27 5.66
CA THR A 167 14.59 -21.15 4.62
C THR A 167 16.06 -20.82 4.32
N GLU A 168 16.55 -19.63 4.73
CA GLU A 168 17.96 -19.24 4.69
C GLU A 168 18.69 -19.58 6.00
#